data_38a11a88b2e8b8abfb068449d489c515
#
_entry.id   38a11a88b2e8b8abfb068449d489c515
#
_cell.length_a   1.000
_cell.length_b   1.000
_cell.length_c   1.000
_cell.angle_alpha   90.00
_cell.angle_beta   90.00
_cell.angle_gamma   90.00
#
_symmetry.space_group_name_H-M   'P 1'
#
loop_
_entity.id
_entity.type
_entity.pdbx_description
1 polymer ?
#
loop_
_entity_poly.entity_id
_entity_poly.type
_entity_poly.pdbx_seq_one_letter_code
_entity_poly.pdbx_strand_id
1 'polypeptide(L)'
;QANLWTEYIATKEHLDSLQAYLKDYESMFPVQDVRRYCKNYAVNAILSFYAEKAEKTGITTQFQIQMGEPLLIPETEFCVLIGNLLENAVDACADTDDGIQPFIRLHVCQTSSSMLSITADNTSASGPTWSGNRLLSTKHTGYGIGTESIRMIAERYHGDARFSWKDGIFYASVMLNP
;
A
#
# COMPACT_ATOMS: atom_id res chain seq x y z
N GLN A 1 -22.38 49.38 9.50
CA GLN A 1 -23.15 48.15 9.23
C GLN A 1 -23.24 47.81 7.75
N ALA A 2 -23.35 48.80 6.84
CA ALA A 2 -23.41 48.55 5.40
C ALA A 2 -22.14 47.88 4.84
N ASN A 3 -20.95 48.21 5.32
CA ASN A 3 -19.68 47.66 4.85
C ASN A 3 -19.52 46.17 5.19
N LEU A 4 -19.97 45.73 6.36
CA LEU A 4 -19.90 44.32 6.77
C LEU A 4 -20.77 43.39 5.90
N TRP A 5 -21.95 43.87 5.49
CA TRP A 5 -22.82 43.12 4.60
C TRP A 5 -22.27 43.03 3.19
N THR A 6 -21.61 44.09 2.70
CA THR A 6 -20.99 44.10 1.38
C THR A 6 -19.78 43.15 1.33
N GLU A 7 -18.94 43.16 2.37
CA GLU A 7 -17.82 42.20 2.49
C GLU A 7 -18.32 40.76 2.61
N TYR A 8 -19.38 40.51 3.38
CA TYR A 8 -19.96 39.18 3.51
C TYR A 8 -20.48 38.63 2.18
N ILE A 9 -21.21 39.48 1.40
CA ILE A 9 -21.72 39.11 0.08
C ILE A 9 -20.57 38.83 -0.90
N ALA A 10 -19.55 39.67 -0.96
CA ALA A 10 -18.40 39.48 -1.83
C ALA A 10 -17.62 38.22 -1.48
N THR A 11 -17.47 37.91 -0.19
CA THR A 11 -16.79 36.67 0.28
C THR A 11 -17.62 35.44 -0.08
N LYS A 12 -18.94 35.52 0.02
CA LYS A 12 -19.83 34.42 -0.32
C LYS A 12 -19.83 34.15 -1.83
N GLU A 13 -19.92 35.19 -2.66
CA GLU A 13 -19.82 35.04 -4.13
C GLU A 13 -18.47 34.44 -4.56
N HIS A 14 -17.39 34.82 -3.89
CA HIS A 14 -16.08 34.25 -4.14
C HIS A 14 -15.99 32.77 -3.75
N LEU A 15 -16.60 32.40 -2.63
CA LEU A 15 -16.68 31.01 -2.18
C LEU A 15 -17.51 30.15 -3.14
N ASP A 16 -18.67 30.66 -3.58
CA ASP A 16 -19.54 29.99 -4.55
C ASP A 16 -18.83 29.79 -5.90
N SER A 17 -18.05 30.81 -6.34
CA SER A 17 -17.23 30.71 -7.55
C SER A 17 -16.12 29.67 -7.42
N LEU A 18 -15.46 29.59 -6.27
CA LEU A 18 -14.44 28.57 -6.00
C LEU A 18 -15.04 27.17 -5.95
N GLN A 19 -16.21 27.02 -5.35
CA GLN A 19 -16.93 25.74 -5.32
C GLN A 19 -17.35 25.29 -6.73
N ALA A 20 -17.85 26.21 -7.55
CA ALA A 20 -18.18 25.92 -8.95
C ALA A 20 -16.94 25.52 -9.75
N TYR A 21 -15.83 26.23 -9.58
CA TYR A 21 -14.56 25.89 -10.23
C TYR A 21 -14.04 24.51 -9.81
N LEU A 22 -14.08 24.18 -8.51
CA LEU A 22 -13.67 22.87 -8.01
C LEU A 22 -14.57 21.75 -8.57
N LYS A 23 -15.87 22.00 -8.68
CA LYS A 23 -16.81 21.04 -9.23
C LYS A 23 -16.60 20.81 -10.74
N ASP A 24 -16.30 21.87 -11.49
CA ASP A 24 -15.93 21.77 -12.90
C ASP A 24 -14.59 21.05 -13.07
N TYR A 25 -13.62 21.33 -12.21
CA TYR A 25 -12.32 20.64 -12.19
C TYR A 25 -12.48 19.16 -11.88
N GLU A 26 -13.28 18.79 -10.88
CA GLU A 26 -13.62 17.41 -10.57
C GLU A 26 -14.31 16.70 -11.75
N SER A 27 -15.14 17.40 -12.52
CA SER A 27 -15.82 16.84 -13.69
C SER A 27 -14.90 16.62 -14.91
N MET A 28 -13.83 17.42 -15.02
CA MET A 28 -12.80 17.27 -16.07
C MET A 28 -11.91 16.04 -15.83
N PHE A 29 -11.79 15.62 -14.57
CA PHE A 29 -11.13 14.39 -14.18
C PHE A 29 -12.21 13.44 -13.65
N PRO A 30 -12.87 12.67 -14.55
CA PRO A 30 -13.82 11.66 -14.08
C PRO A 30 -13.07 10.82 -13.06
N VAL A 31 -13.54 10.85 -11.82
CA VAL A 31 -13.08 9.93 -10.79
C VAL A 31 -13.33 8.54 -11.37
N GLN A 32 -12.31 7.99 -12.03
CA GLN A 32 -12.28 6.55 -12.26
C GLN A 32 -12.61 5.95 -10.91
N ASP A 33 -13.46 4.97 -10.86
CA ASP A 33 -13.85 4.29 -9.62
C ASP A 33 -12.60 4.03 -8.77
N VAL A 34 -12.29 4.97 -7.88
CA VAL A 34 -11.14 4.86 -6.98
C VAL A 34 -11.53 3.74 -6.04
N ARG A 35 -11.05 2.54 -6.33
CA ARG A 35 -11.25 1.38 -5.48
C ARG A 35 -10.84 1.78 -4.06
N ARG A 36 -11.79 1.85 -3.16
CA ARG A 36 -11.56 2.25 -1.79
C ARG A 36 -11.27 1.00 -0.96
N TYR A 37 -10.00 0.76 -0.68
CA TYR A 37 -9.54 -0.38 0.10
C TYR A 37 -9.69 -0.17 1.61
N CYS A 38 -9.49 1.07 2.08
CA CYS A 38 -9.62 1.43 3.50
C CYS A 38 -10.01 2.90 3.67
N LYS A 39 -10.28 3.31 4.91
CA LYS A 39 -10.66 4.70 5.24
C LYS A 39 -9.46 5.64 5.32
N ASN A 40 -8.28 5.14 5.70
CA ASN A 40 -7.07 5.95 5.79
C ASN A 40 -6.60 6.39 4.41
N TYR A 41 -6.47 7.69 4.18
CA TYR A 41 -6.19 8.26 2.86
C TYR A 41 -4.80 7.91 2.32
N ALA A 42 -3.77 7.98 3.17
CA ALA A 42 -2.39 7.70 2.74
C ALA A 42 -2.21 6.22 2.39
N VAL A 43 -2.74 5.34 3.23
CA VAL A 43 -2.72 3.89 2.98
C VAL A 43 -3.51 3.55 1.73
N ASN A 44 -4.72 4.13 1.57
CA ASN A 44 -5.53 3.90 0.38
C ASN A 44 -4.85 4.38 -0.90
N ALA A 45 -4.13 5.52 -0.85
CA ALA A 45 -3.38 6.04 -2.00
C ALA A 45 -2.26 5.07 -2.43
N ILE A 46 -1.52 4.50 -1.49
CA ILE A 46 -0.47 3.50 -1.77
C ILE A 46 -1.08 2.23 -2.36
N LEU A 47 -2.16 1.72 -1.77
CA LEU A 47 -2.86 0.53 -2.28
C LEU A 47 -3.37 0.74 -3.70
N SER A 48 -3.99 1.90 -3.97
CA SER A 48 -4.49 2.25 -5.29
C SER A 48 -3.37 2.38 -6.31
N PHE A 49 -2.25 3.02 -5.94
CA PHE A 49 -1.08 3.16 -6.81
C PHE A 49 -0.52 1.79 -7.24
N TYR A 50 -0.32 0.87 -6.30
CA TYR A 50 0.23 -0.45 -6.63
C TYR A 50 -0.80 -1.35 -7.34
N ALA A 51 -2.08 -1.23 -7.04
CA ALA A 51 -3.13 -1.92 -7.78
C ALA A 51 -3.17 -1.49 -9.25
N GLU A 52 -3.10 -0.19 -9.51
CA GLU A 52 -3.04 0.35 -10.88
C GLU A 52 -1.76 -0.04 -11.61
N LYS A 53 -0.60 0.01 -10.92
CA LYS A 53 0.69 -0.43 -11.46
C LYS A 53 0.65 -1.91 -11.85
N ALA A 54 0.08 -2.76 -11.00
CA ALA A 54 -0.10 -4.19 -11.25
C ALA A 54 -1.05 -4.46 -12.43
N GLU A 55 -2.18 -3.77 -12.48
CA GLU A 55 -3.18 -3.91 -13.54
C GLU A 55 -2.60 -3.56 -14.93
N LYS A 56 -1.80 -2.48 -15.01
CA LYS A 56 -1.10 -2.08 -16.25
C LYS A 56 -0.11 -3.13 -16.75
N THR A 57 0.38 -4.00 -15.89
CA THR A 57 1.30 -5.11 -16.22
C THR A 57 0.62 -6.46 -16.27
N GLY A 58 -0.73 -6.51 -16.25
CA GLY A 58 -1.51 -7.73 -16.34
C GLY A 58 -1.51 -8.58 -15.05
N ILE A 59 -1.07 -8.02 -13.91
CA ILE A 59 -1.06 -8.72 -12.63
C ILE A 59 -2.44 -8.56 -11.95
N THR A 60 -3.04 -9.67 -11.53
CA THR A 60 -4.28 -9.65 -10.75
C THR A 60 -4.01 -9.29 -9.30
N THR A 61 -4.76 -8.33 -8.74
CA THR A 61 -4.62 -7.91 -7.34
C THR A 61 -5.85 -8.26 -6.50
N GLN A 62 -5.61 -8.72 -5.26
CA GLN A 62 -6.64 -8.95 -4.26
C GLN A 62 -6.18 -8.37 -2.92
N PHE A 63 -6.73 -7.21 -2.53
CA PHE A 63 -6.40 -6.52 -1.30
C PHE A 63 -7.59 -6.57 -0.33
N GLN A 64 -7.34 -7.11 0.86
CA GLN A 64 -8.30 -7.19 1.96
C GLN A 64 -7.71 -6.46 3.17
N ILE A 65 -8.30 -5.33 3.53
CA ILE A 65 -7.76 -4.42 4.53
C ILE A 65 -8.77 -4.24 5.66
N GLN A 66 -8.46 -4.81 6.82
CA GLN A 66 -9.26 -4.74 8.04
C GLN A 66 -8.42 -4.09 9.14
N MET A 67 -8.47 -2.76 9.20
CA MET A 67 -7.74 -1.94 10.17
C MET A 67 -8.70 -1.11 11.01
N GLY A 68 -8.33 -0.89 12.27
CA GLY A 68 -9.00 0.09 13.13
C GLY A 68 -8.52 1.53 12.86
N GLU A 69 -9.23 2.48 13.42
CA GLU A 69 -8.81 3.88 13.50
C GLU A 69 -8.80 4.30 14.97
N PRO A 70 -7.71 4.94 15.44
CA PRO A 70 -6.46 5.24 14.72
C PRO A 70 -5.64 3.99 14.40
N LEU A 71 -4.66 4.14 13.48
CA LEU A 71 -3.68 3.08 13.20
C LEU A 71 -2.87 2.75 14.46
N LEU A 72 -2.50 1.50 14.64
CA LEU A 72 -1.71 1.03 15.79
C LEU A 72 -0.25 1.52 15.76
N ILE A 73 0.25 1.89 14.59
CA ILE A 73 1.60 2.43 14.38
C ILE A 73 1.52 3.72 13.55
N PRO A 74 2.56 4.58 13.56
CA PRO A 74 2.60 5.78 12.75
C PRO A 74 2.29 5.50 11.27
N GLU A 75 1.44 6.31 10.68
CA GLU A 75 0.98 6.19 9.30
C GLU A 75 2.14 6.08 8.32
N THR A 76 3.19 6.88 8.51
CA THR A 76 4.39 6.87 7.68
C THR A 76 5.11 5.53 7.69
N GLU A 77 5.25 4.90 8.84
CA GLU A 77 5.90 3.59 8.97
C GLU A 77 5.02 2.48 8.38
N PHE A 78 3.71 2.56 8.58
CA PHE A 78 2.78 1.64 7.96
C PHE A 78 2.81 1.75 6.44
N CYS A 79 2.85 2.97 5.90
CA CYS A 79 2.97 3.22 4.46
C CYS A 79 4.29 2.68 3.89
N VAL A 80 5.40 2.84 4.59
CA VAL A 80 6.70 2.27 4.19
C VAL A 80 6.64 0.74 4.16
N LEU A 81 6.02 0.14 5.16
CA LEU A 81 5.89 -1.32 5.25
C LEU A 81 5.05 -1.89 4.11
N ILE A 82 3.86 -1.35 3.87
CA ILE A 82 2.97 -1.77 2.77
C ILE A 82 3.61 -1.50 1.41
N GLY A 83 4.23 -0.33 1.23
CA GLY A 83 4.93 0.03 0.00
C GLY A 83 6.04 -0.97 -0.34
N ASN A 84 6.90 -1.32 0.61
CA ASN A 84 7.95 -2.32 0.40
C ASN A 84 7.42 -3.72 0.06
N LEU A 85 6.33 -4.15 0.73
CA LEU A 85 5.69 -5.44 0.42
C LEU A 85 5.15 -5.46 -1.01
N LEU A 86 4.42 -4.42 -1.41
CA LEU A 86 3.79 -4.36 -2.73
C LEU A 86 4.79 -4.11 -3.86
N GLU A 87 5.83 -3.30 -3.62
CA GLU A 87 6.90 -3.09 -4.61
C GLU A 87 7.63 -4.40 -4.90
N ASN A 88 8.03 -5.14 -3.85
CA ASN A 88 8.67 -6.43 -4.01
C ASN A 88 7.75 -7.43 -4.74
N ALA A 89 6.46 -7.41 -4.46
CA ALA A 89 5.49 -8.29 -5.12
C ALA A 89 5.32 -7.97 -6.61
N VAL A 90 5.20 -6.69 -6.98
CA VAL A 90 5.11 -6.27 -8.39
C VAL A 90 6.37 -6.64 -9.16
N ASP A 91 7.55 -6.39 -8.58
CA ASP A 91 8.82 -6.71 -9.22
C ASP A 91 9.01 -8.22 -9.42
N ALA A 92 8.63 -9.04 -8.43
CA ALA A 92 8.72 -10.48 -8.54
C ALA A 92 7.74 -11.08 -9.58
N CYS A 93 6.58 -10.46 -9.77
CA CYS A 93 5.61 -10.86 -10.79
C CYS A 93 6.07 -10.53 -12.22
N ALA A 94 6.97 -9.56 -12.39
CA ALA A 94 7.44 -9.14 -13.73
C ALA A 94 8.22 -10.24 -14.46
N ASP A 95 8.86 -11.16 -13.72
CA ASP A 95 9.66 -12.26 -14.25
C ASP A 95 8.86 -13.57 -14.37
N THR A 96 7.52 -13.50 -14.32
CA THR A 96 6.66 -14.68 -14.42
C THR A 96 6.63 -15.22 -15.85
N ASP A 97 6.74 -16.54 -16.00
CA ASP A 97 6.75 -17.23 -17.27
C ASP A 97 5.44 -17.01 -18.06
N ASP A 98 5.54 -16.99 -19.40
CA ASP A 98 4.42 -16.93 -20.30
C ASP A 98 3.44 -18.08 -20.04
N GLY A 99 2.16 -17.75 -19.85
CA GLY A 99 1.08 -18.73 -19.62
C GLY A 99 0.68 -18.88 -18.15
N ILE A 100 1.39 -18.26 -17.20
CA ILE A 100 0.98 -18.18 -15.80
C ILE A 100 0.37 -16.80 -15.56
N GLN A 101 -0.89 -16.75 -15.09
CA GLN A 101 -1.50 -15.48 -14.66
C GLN A 101 -0.88 -15.00 -13.35
N PRO A 102 -0.07 -13.91 -13.34
CA PRO A 102 0.53 -13.43 -12.13
C PRO A 102 -0.51 -12.80 -11.21
N PHE A 103 -0.29 -12.93 -9.89
CA PHE A 103 -1.17 -12.35 -8.89
C PHE A 103 -0.42 -11.77 -7.71
N ILE A 104 -1.06 -10.82 -7.01
CA ILE A 104 -0.66 -10.29 -5.71
C ILE A 104 -1.86 -10.32 -4.78
N ARG A 105 -1.71 -10.95 -3.62
CA ARG A 105 -2.69 -10.93 -2.53
C ARG A 105 -2.10 -10.23 -1.33
N LEU A 106 -2.80 -9.24 -0.80
CA LEU A 106 -2.45 -8.54 0.42
C LEU A 106 -3.62 -8.66 1.40
N HIS A 107 -3.35 -9.17 2.58
CA HIS A 107 -4.31 -9.20 3.66
C HIS A 107 -3.73 -8.49 4.89
N VAL A 108 -4.43 -7.49 5.37
CA VAL A 108 -4.12 -6.75 6.60
C VAL A 108 -5.26 -6.95 7.57
N CYS A 109 -4.96 -7.46 8.74
CA CYS A 109 -5.95 -7.74 9.77
C CYS A 109 -5.48 -7.25 11.14
N GLN A 110 -6.23 -6.32 11.72
CA GLN A 110 -6.08 -5.96 13.12
C GLN A 110 -6.89 -6.93 13.97
N THR A 111 -6.21 -7.89 14.63
CA THR A 111 -6.85 -8.96 15.40
C THR A 111 -7.25 -8.52 16.81
N SER A 112 -6.62 -7.48 17.35
CA SER A 112 -6.92 -6.92 18.66
C SER A 112 -6.51 -5.45 18.74
N SER A 113 -6.69 -4.81 19.90
CA SER A 113 -6.22 -3.44 20.13
C SER A 113 -4.70 -3.29 20.08
N SER A 114 -3.95 -4.39 20.09
CA SER A 114 -2.49 -4.39 20.14
C SER A 114 -1.82 -5.36 19.16
N MET A 115 -2.57 -5.93 18.20
CA MET A 115 -1.98 -6.88 17.26
C MET A 115 -2.42 -6.58 15.83
N LEU A 116 -1.45 -6.44 14.95
CA LEU A 116 -1.64 -6.27 13.52
C LEU A 116 -0.91 -7.37 12.76
N SER A 117 -1.63 -8.11 11.93
CA SER A 117 -1.10 -9.14 11.04
C SER A 117 -1.20 -8.69 9.59
N ILE A 118 -0.12 -8.85 8.84
CA ILE A 118 -0.05 -8.52 7.42
C ILE A 118 0.52 -9.71 6.69
N THR A 119 -0.17 -10.18 5.66
CA THR A 119 0.37 -11.19 4.74
C THR A 119 0.34 -10.66 3.32
N ALA A 120 1.42 -10.92 2.58
CA ALA A 120 1.51 -10.60 1.16
C ALA A 120 2.04 -11.82 0.42
N ASP A 121 1.23 -12.34 -0.50
CA ASP A 121 1.58 -13.48 -1.35
C ASP A 121 1.60 -13.01 -2.80
N ASN A 122 2.59 -13.43 -3.56
CA ASN A 122 2.67 -13.10 -4.98
C ASN A 122 3.32 -14.21 -5.80
N THR A 123 2.99 -14.24 -7.08
CA THR A 123 3.69 -15.08 -8.05
C THR A 123 5.16 -14.66 -8.14
N SER A 124 6.06 -15.65 -8.18
CA SER A 124 7.50 -15.43 -8.30
C SER A 124 8.12 -16.64 -9.02
N ALA A 125 8.51 -16.49 -10.28
CA ALA A 125 9.01 -17.57 -11.11
C ALA A 125 10.26 -18.23 -10.53
N SER A 126 11.17 -17.44 -9.98
CA SER A 126 12.38 -17.91 -9.34
C SER A 126 12.34 -17.66 -7.83
N GLY A 127 12.83 -18.63 -7.07
CA GLY A 127 13.02 -18.45 -5.61
C GLY A 127 14.06 -17.36 -5.34
N PRO A 128 13.89 -16.59 -4.26
CA PRO A 128 14.87 -15.59 -3.87
C PRO A 128 16.15 -16.25 -3.37
N THR A 129 17.28 -15.55 -3.51
CA THR A 129 18.55 -15.99 -2.96
C THR A 129 18.64 -15.64 -1.47
N TRP A 130 19.02 -16.60 -0.67
CA TRP A 130 19.15 -16.46 0.78
C TRP A 130 20.63 -16.39 1.20
N SER A 131 20.96 -15.52 2.14
CA SER A 131 22.21 -15.54 2.88
C SER A 131 21.90 -15.69 4.37
N GLY A 132 22.02 -16.90 4.89
CA GLY A 132 21.50 -17.25 6.20
C GLY A 132 19.98 -17.04 6.26
N ASN A 133 19.53 -16.17 7.14
CA ASN A 133 18.10 -15.86 7.33
C ASN A 133 17.66 -14.57 6.59
N ARG A 134 18.51 -13.99 5.72
CA ARG A 134 18.27 -12.74 5.01
C ARG A 134 18.15 -12.94 3.51
N LEU A 135 17.28 -12.16 2.90
CA LEU A 135 17.10 -12.13 1.46
C LEU A 135 18.17 -11.23 0.82
N LEU A 136 18.82 -11.74 -0.21
CA LEU A 136 19.71 -10.92 -1.05
C LEU A 136 18.88 -10.10 -2.05
N SER A 137 19.36 -8.91 -2.36
CA SER A 137 18.74 -8.08 -3.38
C SER A 137 18.97 -8.66 -4.76
N THR A 138 17.95 -8.60 -5.62
CA THR A 138 18.09 -8.87 -7.06
C THR A 138 18.50 -7.62 -7.84
N LYS A 139 18.36 -6.42 -7.23
CA LYS A 139 18.59 -5.12 -7.89
C LYS A 139 19.98 -4.53 -7.67
N HIS A 140 20.68 -4.95 -6.61
CA HIS A 140 22.01 -4.42 -6.24
C HIS A 140 22.78 -5.43 -5.38
N THR A 141 24.08 -5.21 -5.22
CA THR A 141 24.93 -6.06 -4.39
C THR A 141 24.57 -5.87 -2.90
N GLY A 142 24.24 -6.94 -2.19
CA GLY A 142 23.93 -6.93 -0.76
C GLY A 142 22.50 -7.38 -0.43
N TYR A 143 22.04 -7.03 0.76
CA TYR A 143 20.71 -7.40 1.23
C TYR A 143 19.60 -6.54 0.60
N GLY A 144 18.41 -7.10 0.45
CA GLY A 144 17.24 -6.38 -0.05
C GLY A 144 16.81 -5.29 0.93
N ILE A 145 17.00 -4.02 0.57
CA ILE A 145 16.67 -2.85 1.43
C ILE A 145 15.21 -2.89 1.88
N GLY A 146 14.28 -3.25 0.99
CA GLY A 146 12.86 -3.34 1.29
C GLY A 146 12.54 -4.38 2.36
N THR A 147 13.11 -5.59 2.25
CA THR A 147 12.88 -6.66 3.23
C THR A 147 13.55 -6.37 4.59
N GLU A 148 14.70 -5.72 4.60
CA GLU A 148 15.33 -5.26 5.84
C GLU A 148 14.50 -4.16 6.51
N SER A 149 13.96 -3.20 5.76
CA SER A 149 13.04 -2.19 6.29
C SER A 149 11.80 -2.82 6.93
N ILE A 150 11.22 -3.84 6.28
CA ILE A 150 10.08 -4.58 6.84
C ILE A 150 10.45 -5.24 8.19
N ARG A 151 11.63 -5.91 8.26
CA ARG A 151 12.10 -6.52 9.49
C ARG A 151 12.34 -5.51 10.61
N MET A 152 13.01 -4.40 10.29
CA MET A 152 13.27 -3.33 11.27
C MET A 152 11.99 -2.72 11.85
N ILE A 153 10.96 -2.54 11.01
CA ILE A 153 9.66 -2.07 11.48
C ILE A 153 9.01 -3.15 12.37
N ALA A 154 9.02 -4.41 11.95
CA ALA A 154 8.44 -5.48 12.75
C ALA A 154 9.11 -5.60 14.13
N GLU A 155 10.44 -5.61 14.18
CA GLU A 155 11.22 -5.66 15.42
C GLU A 155 10.95 -4.46 16.33
N ARG A 156 10.84 -3.24 15.77
CA ARG A 156 10.50 -2.03 16.52
C ARG A 156 9.17 -2.15 17.26
N TYR A 157 8.22 -2.84 16.66
CA TYR A 157 6.89 -3.08 17.24
C TYR A 157 6.74 -4.49 17.82
N HIS A 158 7.80 -5.02 18.43
CA HIS A 158 7.83 -6.29 19.15
C HIS A 158 7.23 -7.46 18.36
N GLY A 159 7.34 -7.41 17.04
CA GLY A 159 6.83 -8.38 16.11
C GLY A 159 7.92 -9.16 15.40
N ASP A 160 7.53 -9.80 14.30
CA ASP A 160 8.41 -10.61 13.46
C ASP A 160 7.99 -10.48 11.99
N ALA A 161 8.95 -10.66 11.08
CA ALA A 161 8.73 -10.70 9.65
C ALA A 161 9.36 -11.97 9.07
N ARG A 162 8.53 -12.81 8.47
CA ARG A 162 8.92 -14.09 7.88
C ARG A 162 8.66 -14.05 6.38
N PHE A 163 9.62 -14.58 5.65
CA PHE A 163 9.55 -14.71 4.20
C PHE A 163 9.82 -16.16 3.83
N SER A 164 9.09 -16.66 2.85
CA SER A 164 9.31 -17.99 2.29
C SER A 164 8.94 -18.01 0.82
N TRP A 165 9.46 -19.00 0.11
CA TRP A 165 9.09 -19.26 -1.28
C TRP A 165 8.81 -20.75 -1.46
N LYS A 166 7.73 -21.05 -2.14
CA LYS A 166 7.32 -22.41 -2.44
C LYS A 166 6.45 -22.46 -3.68
N ASP A 167 6.71 -23.40 -4.57
CA ASP A 167 5.88 -23.71 -5.73
C ASP A 167 5.52 -22.50 -6.60
N GLY A 168 6.51 -21.59 -6.86
CA GLY A 168 6.29 -20.40 -7.68
C GLY A 168 5.58 -19.25 -6.97
N ILE A 169 5.44 -19.32 -5.64
CA ILE A 169 4.80 -18.27 -4.84
C ILE A 169 5.75 -17.82 -3.74
N PHE A 170 5.92 -16.50 -3.65
CA PHE A 170 6.59 -15.86 -2.53
C PHE A 170 5.57 -15.47 -1.46
N TYR A 171 5.87 -15.76 -0.21
CA TYR A 171 5.05 -15.49 0.95
C TYR A 171 5.78 -14.53 1.89
N ALA A 172 5.15 -13.44 2.26
CA ALA A 172 5.58 -12.56 3.33
C ALA A 172 4.52 -12.54 4.44
N SER A 173 4.95 -12.71 5.67
CA SER A 173 4.09 -12.62 6.86
C SER A 173 4.74 -11.71 7.87
N VAL A 174 4.04 -10.66 8.26
CA VAL A 174 4.50 -9.66 9.23
C VAL A 174 3.49 -9.59 10.37
N MET A 175 4.00 -9.65 11.58
CA MET A 175 3.21 -9.45 12.79
C MET A 175 3.77 -8.28 13.56
N LEU A 176 2.92 -7.39 14.05
CA LEU A 176 3.28 -6.26 14.89
C LEU A 176 2.47 -6.32 16.19
N ASN A 177 3.12 -5.99 17.31
CA ASN A 177 2.51 -5.91 18.65
C ASN A 177 2.86 -4.56 19.28
N PRO A 178 2.35 -3.44 18.74
CA PRO A 178 2.64 -2.09 19.19
C PRO A 178 2.12 -1.79 20.58
#